data_6444fdcb209977b8438bef55036d0421
#
_entry.id   6444fdcb209977b8438bef55036d0421
#
_cell.length_a   1.000
_cell.length_b   1.000
_cell.length_c   1.000
_cell.angle_alpha   90.00
_cell.angle_beta   90.00
_cell.angle_gamma   90.00
#
_symmetry.space_group_name_H-M   'P 1'
#
loop_
_entity.id
_entity.type
_entity.pdbx_description
1 polymer ?
#
loop_
_entity_poly.entity_id
_entity_poly.type
_entity_poly.pdbx_seq_one_letter_code
_entity_poly.pdbx_strand_id
1 'polypeptide(L)'
;APWDANMNLDDGGDLTAMDHEKYPDMLNNIHGISEETTTGVHRLWEMLEKGELKVPAINVNDSVTKSKNDNKYGCRHSLNDAIKRGTDMLLAGRKALVFGYGDVGKGSAMSLRQEGMVVRISEVDPICAMQACMDGYEVVSPYIDGVNTNKDECINKNLLADTDVIVTATGNVNVCDRFILENLKSGTMVCNIGHFDNEIDTQHLRDNWHWEEIKPQVHKVSKTKTDPNNYIVLLAEGRLVNLGNATGHPSRIMDLSLIHI
;
A
#
# COMPACT_ATOMS: atom_id res chain seq x y z
N ALA A 1 -34.14 2.50 14.79
CA ALA A 1 -34.34 3.82 14.16
C ALA A 1 -33.56 3.82 12.86
N PRO A 2 -34.07 4.38 11.78
CA PRO A 2 -33.25 4.58 10.59
C PRO A 2 -32.04 5.47 10.97
N TRP A 3 -30.87 5.13 10.46
CA TRP A 3 -29.71 5.96 10.60
C TRP A 3 -29.94 7.27 9.83
N ASP A 4 -29.84 8.38 10.52
CA ASP A 4 -30.14 9.71 9.96
C ASP A 4 -28.91 10.60 10.22
N ALA A 5 -27.88 10.37 9.41
CA ALA A 5 -26.65 11.13 9.49
C ALA A 5 -26.81 12.50 8.83
N ASN A 6 -26.20 13.51 9.43
CA ASN A 6 -26.11 14.87 8.84
C ASN A 6 -24.67 15.25 8.43
N MET A 7 -23.69 14.45 8.81
CA MET A 7 -22.29 14.55 8.40
C MET A 7 -21.73 13.15 8.23
N ASN A 8 -20.88 12.94 7.24
CA ASN A 8 -20.18 11.69 7.03
C ASN A 8 -18.68 11.87 7.24
N LEU A 9 -18.09 10.88 7.89
CA LEU A 9 -16.64 10.66 7.93
C LEU A 9 -16.34 9.42 7.11
N ASP A 10 -15.52 9.56 6.08
CA ASP A 10 -15.17 8.48 5.16
C ASP A 10 -13.65 8.24 5.12
N ASP A 11 -13.27 7.03 4.79
CA ASP A 11 -11.88 6.58 4.67
C ASP A 11 -11.76 5.67 3.43
N GLY A 12 -11.50 6.27 2.28
CA GLY A 12 -11.39 5.61 0.99
C GLY A 12 -12.58 5.84 0.05
N GLY A 13 -13.58 6.61 0.47
CA GLY A 13 -14.71 7.02 -0.37
C GLY A 13 -15.80 5.97 -0.58
N ASP A 14 -15.78 4.85 0.17
CA ASP A 14 -16.77 3.78 0.00
C ASP A 14 -18.15 4.16 0.52
N LEU A 15 -18.23 4.81 1.68
CA LEU A 15 -19.49 5.31 2.23
C LEU A 15 -20.08 6.36 1.30
N THR A 16 -19.27 7.29 0.83
CA THR A 16 -19.65 8.34 -0.11
C THR A 16 -20.22 7.77 -1.40
N ALA A 17 -19.52 6.81 -2.00
CA ALA A 17 -20.00 6.13 -3.22
C ALA A 17 -21.34 5.40 -2.97
N MET A 18 -21.44 4.70 -1.84
CA MET A 18 -22.67 3.98 -1.48
C MET A 18 -23.86 4.93 -1.32
N ASP A 19 -23.67 6.07 -0.67
CA ASP A 19 -24.72 7.08 -0.50
C ASP A 19 -25.19 7.64 -1.84
N HIS A 20 -24.25 7.93 -2.76
CA HIS A 20 -24.59 8.47 -4.08
C HIS A 20 -25.25 7.45 -5.00
N GLU A 21 -24.82 6.18 -4.96
CA GLU A 21 -25.28 5.14 -5.87
C GLU A 21 -26.54 4.41 -5.36
N LYS A 22 -26.57 4.07 -4.06
CA LYS A 22 -27.59 3.20 -3.49
C LYS A 22 -28.61 3.93 -2.62
N TYR A 23 -28.21 5.01 -1.99
CA TYR A 23 -29.05 5.73 -1.00
C TYR A 23 -29.10 7.24 -1.23
N PRO A 24 -29.40 7.70 -2.47
CA PRO A 24 -29.36 9.13 -2.82
C PRO A 24 -30.29 10.01 -1.98
N ASP A 25 -31.35 9.44 -1.43
CA ASP A 25 -32.28 10.17 -0.56
C ASP A 25 -31.62 10.61 0.77
N MET A 26 -30.60 9.89 1.23
CA MET A 26 -29.87 10.24 2.45
C MET A 26 -29.05 11.53 2.28
N LEU A 27 -28.61 11.82 1.05
CA LEU A 27 -27.84 13.02 0.74
C LEU A 27 -28.60 14.33 1.04
N ASN A 28 -29.95 14.28 1.10
CA ASN A 28 -30.75 15.46 1.45
C ASN A 28 -30.50 15.97 2.86
N ASN A 29 -30.05 15.10 3.78
CA ASN A 29 -29.78 15.43 5.18
C ASN A 29 -28.30 15.61 5.45
N ILE A 30 -27.40 15.17 4.53
CA ILE A 30 -25.96 15.26 4.69
C ILE A 30 -25.47 16.65 4.31
N HIS A 31 -24.90 17.37 5.27
CA HIS A 31 -24.36 18.72 5.07
C HIS A 31 -22.95 18.71 4.48
N GLY A 32 -22.21 17.61 4.64
CA GLY A 32 -20.88 17.47 4.12
C GLY A 32 -20.23 16.15 4.49
N ILE A 33 -19.09 15.90 3.85
CA ILE A 33 -18.26 14.70 4.01
C ILE A 33 -16.86 15.14 4.39
N SER A 34 -16.23 14.46 5.34
CA SER A 34 -14.80 14.55 5.62
C SER A 34 -14.11 13.27 5.14
N GLU A 35 -13.17 13.41 4.20
CA GLU A 35 -12.41 12.28 3.67
C GLU A 35 -11.00 12.22 4.25
N GLU A 36 -10.67 11.09 4.85
CA GLU A 36 -9.43 10.88 5.60
C GLU A 36 -8.24 10.58 4.70
N THR A 37 -8.41 9.84 3.59
CA THR A 37 -7.29 9.20 2.91
C THR A 37 -7.13 9.59 1.44
N THR A 38 -5.89 9.48 0.93
CA THR A 38 -5.51 9.86 -0.44
C THR A 38 -6.39 9.21 -1.50
N THR A 39 -6.70 7.91 -1.36
CA THR A 39 -7.51 7.18 -2.34
C THR A 39 -8.95 7.66 -2.38
N GLY A 40 -9.53 7.98 -1.23
CA GLY A 40 -10.87 8.57 -1.17
C GLY A 40 -10.90 9.99 -1.76
N VAL A 41 -9.88 10.80 -1.50
CA VAL A 41 -9.75 12.14 -2.11
C VAL A 41 -9.69 12.05 -3.64
N HIS A 42 -8.92 11.12 -4.22
CA HIS A 42 -8.89 10.91 -5.67
C HIS A 42 -10.28 10.54 -6.21
N ARG A 43 -10.98 9.65 -5.52
CA ARG A 43 -12.35 9.24 -5.90
C ARG A 43 -13.34 10.40 -5.83
N LEU A 44 -13.24 11.27 -4.82
CA LEU A 44 -14.05 12.48 -4.72
C LEU A 44 -13.77 13.45 -5.86
N TRP A 45 -12.51 13.62 -6.26
CA TRP A 45 -12.16 14.44 -7.42
C TRP A 45 -12.75 13.88 -8.71
N GLU A 46 -12.68 12.57 -8.94
CA GLU A 46 -13.30 11.93 -10.10
C GLU A 46 -14.83 12.14 -10.12
N MET A 47 -15.49 11.99 -8.97
CA MET A 47 -16.93 12.24 -8.84
C MET A 47 -17.27 13.69 -9.10
N LEU A 48 -16.45 14.62 -8.63
CA LEU A 48 -16.62 16.05 -8.86
C LEU A 48 -16.49 16.42 -10.36
N GLU A 49 -15.46 15.90 -11.02
CA GLU A 49 -15.24 16.12 -12.46
C GLU A 49 -16.38 15.56 -13.32
N LYS A 50 -16.97 14.44 -12.92
CA LYS A 50 -18.15 13.85 -13.56
C LYS A 50 -19.47 14.56 -13.22
N GLY A 51 -19.46 15.49 -12.24
CA GLY A 51 -20.67 16.14 -11.72
C GLY A 51 -21.57 15.23 -10.90
N GLU A 52 -21.01 14.14 -10.38
CA GLU A 52 -21.71 13.12 -9.58
C GLU A 52 -21.71 13.45 -8.08
N LEU A 53 -20.72 14.20 -7.58
CA LEU A 53 -20.64 14.60 -6.18
C LEU A 53 -21.74 15.64 -5.84
N LYS A 54 -22.67 15.24 -4.98
CA LYS A 54 -23.89 16.03 -4.68
C LYS A 54 -23.80 16.88 -3.41
N VAL A 55 -22.82 16.60 -2.56
CA VAL A 55 -22.64 17.27 -1.27
C VAL A 55 -21.20 17.81 -1.15
N PRO A 56 -20.96 18.86 -0.35
CA PRO A 56 -19.60 19.33 -0.10
C PRO A 56 -18.74 18.24 0.51
N ALA A 57 -17.50 18.13 0.05
CA ALA A 57 -16.51 17.20 0.61
C ALA A 57 -15.24 17.95 0.99
N ILE A 58 -14.70 17.61 2.17
CA ILE A 58 -13.49 18.21 2.73
C ILE A 58 -12.38 17.18 2.67
N ASN A 59 -11.29 17.52 1.97
CA ASN A 59 -10.06 16.74 1.94
C ASN A 59 -9.27 16.98 3.23
N VAL A 60 -9.38 16.07 4.18
CA VAL A 60 -8.61 16.09 5.42
C VAL A 60 -7.23 15.48 5.23
N ASN A 61 -7.07 14.55 4.26
CA ASN A 61 -5.79 13.90 3.99
C ASN A 61 -4.65 14.89 3.77
N ASP A 62 -4.90 15.99 3.05
CA ASP A 62 -3.86 16.96 2.69
C ASP A 62 -3.56 17.98 3.79
N SER A 63 -4.22 17.90 4.93
CA SER A 63 -3.84 18.64 6.13
C SER A 63 -2.41 18.24 6.54
N VAL A 64 -1.60 19.22 6.94
CA VAL A 64 -0.17 18.97 7.29
C VAL A 64 -0.03 17.96 8.42
N THR A 65 -0.89 18.05 9.43
CA THR A 65 -0.89 17.11 10.56
C THR A 65 -1.43 15.73 10.21
N LYS A 66 -2.09 15.56 9.05
CA LYS A 66 -2.51 14.27 8.52
C LYS A 66 -1.44 13.70 7.59
N SER A 67 -1.35 14.08 6.34
CA SER A 67 -0.51 13.38 5.35
C SER A 67 0.99 13.42 5.68
N LYS A 68 1.48 14.56 6.19
CA LYS A 68 2.91 14.72 6.54
C LYS A 68 3.27 14.13 7.90
N ASN A 69 2.28 13.74 8.69
CA ASN A 69 2.44 13.10 10.00
C ASN A 69 1.99 11.63 9.96
N ASP A 70 0.71 11.38 9.76
CA ASP A 70 0.08 10.06 9.75
C ASP A 70 0.66 9.15 8.65
N ASN A 71 0.47 9.51 7.39
CA ASN A 71 0.90 8.69 6.25
C ASN A 71 2.40 8.41 6.27
N LYS A 72 3.21 9.37 6.73
CA LYS A 72 4.66 9.25 6.77
C LYS A 72 5.15 8.55 8.05
N TYR A 73 4.90 9.16 9.21
CA TYR A 73 5.46 8.67 10.48
C TYR A 73 4.68 7.51 11.07
N GLY A 74 3.37 7.43 10.79
CA GLY A 74 2.56 6.27 11.11
C GLY A 74 3.06 5.03 10.40
N CYS A 75 3.31 5.11 9.08
CA CYS A 75 3.88 4.01 8.32
C CYS A 75 5.34 3.71 8.70
N ARG A 76 6.13 4.73 9.04
CA ARG A 76 7.49 4.52 9.55
C ARG A 76 7.50 3.68 10.82
N HIS A 77 6.53 3.89 11.72
CA HIS A 77 6.39 3.10 12.94
C HIS A 77 5.81 1.71 12.66
N SER A 78 4.71 1.64 11.92
CA SER A 78 3.87 0.44 11.86
C SER A 78 4.36 -0.61 10.86
N LEU A 79 5.12 -0.26 9.82
CA LEU A 79 5.59 -1.22 8.82
C LEU A 79 6.57 -2.24 9.42
N ASN A 80 7.64 -1.79 10.07
CA ASN A 80 8.62 -2.71 10.64
C ASN A 80 8.04 -3.52 11.80
N ASP A 81 7.10 -2.94 12.56
CA ASP A 81 6.37 -3.67 13.60
C ASP A 81 5.57 -4.83 13.00
N ALA A 82 4.84 -4.59 11.90
CA ALA A 82 4.08 -5.62 11.20
C ALA A 82 4.97 -6.73 10.63
N ILE A 83 6.08 -6.36 10.00
CA ILE A 83 7.02 -7.33 9.44
C ILE A 83 7.63 -8.21 10.56
N LYS A 84 8.09 -7.60 11.64
CA LYS A 84 8.70 -8.32 12.77
C LYS A 84 7.71 -9.25 13.46
N ARG A 85 6.49 -8.80 13.71
CA ARG A 85 5.42 -9.64 14.30
C ARG A 85 5.00 -10.76 13.34
N GLY A 86 4.93 -10.44 12.05
CA GLY A 86 4.55 -11.40 11.01
C GLY A 86 5.58 -12.50 10.82
N THR A 87 6.88 -12.18 10.74
CA THR A 87 7.88 -13.10 10.17
C THR A 87 8.98 -13.54 11.12
N ASP A 88 9.22 -12.83 12.20
CA ASP A 88 10.38 -13.04 13.08
C ASP A 88 11.74 -12.92 12.30
N MET A 89 11.74 -12.16 11.20
CA MET A 89 12.88 -12.02 10.29
C MET A 89 13.86 -10.97 10.81
N LEU A 90 15.16 -11.30 10.77
CA LEU A 90 16.21 -10.30 10.92
C LEU A 90 16.24 -9.41 9.66
N LEU A 91 15.96 -8.13 9.81
CA LEU A 91 15.88 -7.17 8.70
C LEU A 91 17.25 -6.59 8.33
N ALA A 92 18.15 -6.40 9.30
CA ALA A 92 19.45 -5.79 9.08
C ALA A 92 20.26 -6.53 8.01
N GLY A 93 20.82 -5.77 7.07
CA GLY A 93 21.61 -6.28 5.94
C GLY A 93 20.81 -6.84 4.77
N ARG A 94 19.48 -6.98 4.89
CA ARG A 94 18.62 -7.41 3.79
C ARG A 94 18.30 -6.26 2.85
N LYS A 95 17.87 -6.61 1.64
CA LYS A 95 17.55 -5.67 0.56
C LYS A 95 16.04 -5.56 0.36
N ALA A 96 15.53 -4.34 0.41
CA ALA A 96 14.13 -4.05 0.18
C ALA A 96 13.92 -3.26 -1.12
N LEU A 97 12.82 -3.54 -1.80
CA LEU A 97 12.29 -2.75 -2.90
C LEU A 97 10.93 -2.20 -2.49
N VAL A 98 10.82 -0.87 -2.42
CA VAL A 98 9.59 -0.16 -2.10
C VAL A 98 9.02 0.43 -3.38
N PHE A 99 7.78 0.09 -3.69
CA PHE A 99 7.02 0.68 -4.79
C PHE A 99 6.26 1.89 -4.29
N GLY A 100 6.58 3.06 -4.84
CA GLY A 100 6.02 4.35 -4.46
C GLY A 100 6.91 5.13 -3.49
N TYR A 101 6.99 6.45 -3.70
CA TYR A 101 7.72 7.38 -2.81
C TYR A 101 6.89 8.64 -2.50
N GLY A 102 5.56 8.48 -2.42
CA GLY A 102 4.64 9.41 -1.78
C GLY A 102 4.84 9.43 -0.25
N ASP A 103 3.91 9.99 0.51
CA ASP A 103 4.07 10.10 1.98
C ASP A 103 4.18 8.72 2.65
N VAL A 104 3.34 7.75 2.25
CA VAL A 104 3.41 6.36 2.73
C VAL A 104 4.72 5.69 2.33
N GLY A 105 5.15 5.83 1.07
CA GLY A 105 6.40 5.28 0.57
C GLY A 105 7.63 5.85 1.28
N LYS A 106 7.65 7.17 1.55
CA LYS A 106 8.70 7.83 2.34
C LYS A 106 8.78 7.26 3.75
N GLY A 107 7.64 7.13 4.42
CA GLY A 107 7.55 6.51 5.74
C GLY A 107 8.05 5.07 5.73
N SER A 108 7.61 4.29 4.74
CA SER A 108 8.01 2.89 4.55
C SER A 108 9.50 2.71 4.30
N ALA A 109 10.08 3.52 3.42
CA ALA A 109 11.53 3.51 3.17
C ALA A 109 12.34 3.84 4.42
N MET A 110 11.92 4.85 5.18
CA MET A 110 12.54 5.21 6.46
C MET A 110 12.39 4.12 7.50
N SER A 111 11.24 3.42 7.55
CA SER A 111 10.97 2.28 8.43
C SER A 111 12.00 1.17 8.22
N LEU A 112 12.22 0.79 6.98
CA LEU A 112 13.14 -0.30 6.62
C LEU A 112 14.61 0.11 6.79
N ARG A 113 14.95 1.34 6.42
CA ARG A 113 16.31 1.88 6.56
C ARG A 113 16.76 1.99 8.02
N GLN A 114 15.87 2.37 8.94
CA GLN A 114 16.20 2.45 10.38
C GLN A 114 16.49 1.06 10.98
N GLU A 115 15.98 -0.01 10.38
CA GLU A 115 16.28 -1.40 10.77
C GLU A 115 17.58 -1.94 10.12
N GLY A 116 18.31 -1.09 9.41
CA GLY A 116 19.58 -1.45 8.76
C GLY A 116 19.43 -2.19 7.43
N MET A 117 18.28 -2.08 6.78
CA MET A 117 18.08 -2.61 5.43
C MET A 117 18.71 -1.71 4.36
N VAL A 118 19.12 -2.31 3.24
CA VAL A 118 19.44 -1.60 2.00
C VAL A 118 18.15 -1.40 1.23
N VAL A 119 17.68 -0.15 1.14
CA VAL A 119 16.37 0.17 0.55
C VAL A 119 16.56 0.78 -0.83
N ARG A 120 15.84 0.23 -1.82
CA ARG A 120 15.69 0.73 -3.18
C ARG A 120 14.24 1.16 -3.40
N ILE A 121 14.03 2.14 -4.25
CA ILE A 121 12.72 2.72 -4.56
C ILE A 121 12.39 2.49 -6.03
N SER A 122 11.17 2.06 -6.30
CA SER A 122 10.58 2.09 -7.64
C SER A 122 9.48 3.14 -7.66
N GLU A 123 9.64 4.18 -8.48
CA GLU A 123 8.73 5.32 -8.54
C GLU A 123 8.56 5.80 -9.98
N VAL A 124 7.33 6.12 -10.36
CA VAL A 124 6.99 6.60 -11.71
C VAL A 124 6.88 8.12 -11.79
N ASP A 125 6.55 8.78 -10.67
CA ASP A 125 6.54 10.24 -10.60
C ASP A 125 7.97 10.77 -10.53
N PRO A 126 8.42 11.59 -11.50
CA PRO A 126 9.80 12.05 -11.56
C PRO A 126 10.18 12.97 -10.38
N ILE A 127 9.22 13.67 -9.78
CA ILE A 127 9.47 14.55 -8.63
C ILE A 127 9.71 13.68 -7.39
N CYS A 128 8.86 12.68 -7.15
CA CYS A 128 9.03 11.74 -6.05
C CYS A 128 10.30 10.90 -6.23
N ALA A 129 10.62 10.47 -7.44
CA ALA A 129 11.86 9.76 -7.75
C ALA A 129 13.11 10.62 -7.47
N MET A 130 13.10 11.88 -7.87
CA MET A 130 14.17 12.83 -7.55
C MET A 130 14.32 13.03 -6.04
N GLN A 131 13.21 13.15 -5.30
CA GLN A 131 13.25 13.25 -3.84
C GLN A 131 13.86 12.00 -3.20
N ALA A 132 13.53 10.81 -3.71
CA ALA A 132 14.13 9.56 -3.23
C ALA A 132 15.66 9.56 -3.42
N CYS A 133 16.16 10.00 -4.58
CA CYS A 133 17.60 10.16 -4.82
C CYS A 133 18.24 11.16 -3.84
N MET A 134 17.61 12.31 -3.59
CA MET A 134 18.11 13.31 -2.64
C MET A 134 18.12 12.82 -1.20
N ASP A 135 17.19 11.95 -0.84
CA ASP A 135 17.14 11.29 0.47
C ASP A 135 18.14 10.10 0.58
N GLY A 136 18.92 9.85 -0.48
CA GLY A 136 19.99 8.87 -0.52
C GLY A 136 19.52 7.43 -0.76
N TYR A 137 18.42 7.26 -1.49
CA TYR A 137 17.96 5.97 -1.98
C TYR A 137 18.34 5.75 -3.44
N GLU A 138 18.62 4.50 -3.81
CA GLU A 138 18.75 4.10 -5.20
C GLU A 138 17.36 3.96 -5.82
N VAL A 139 17.10 4.70 -6.91
CA VAL A 139 15.86 4.57 -7.67
C VAL A 139 16.09 3.58 -8.81
N VAL A 140 15.22 2.56 -8.88
CA VAL A 140 15.35 1.44 -9.80
C VAL A 140 14.01 1.10 -10.42
N SER A 141 14.03 0.41 -11.56
CA SER A 141 12.82 -0.13 -12.17
C SER A 141 12.85 -1.67 -12.13
N PRO A 142 11.73 -2.32 -11.82
CA PRO A 142 11.59 -3.76 -11.97
C PRO A 142 11.59 -4.19 -13.45
N TYR A 143 11.51 -3.23 -14.38
CA TYR A 143 11.59 -3.42 -15.82
C TYR A 143 12.75 -2.65 -16.43
N ILE A 144 13.51 -3.27 -17.36
CA ILE A 144 14.78 -2.73 -17.85
C ILE A 144 14.56 -1.46 -18.69
N ASP A 145 13.50 -1.38 -19.49
CA ASP A 145 13.30 -0.31 -20.47
C ASP A 145 12.18 0.70 -20.13
N GLY A 146 11.59 0.61 -18.93
CA GLY A 146 10.59 1.57 -18.44
C GLY A 146 9.34 1.75 -19.30
N VAL A 147 9.36 1.33 -20.57
CA VAL A 147 8.25 1.40 -21.54
C VAL A 147 8.04 0.02 -22.14
N ASN A 148 6.87 -0.56 -21.92
CA ASN A 148 6.76 -1.97 -22.02
C ASN A 148 5.73 -2.46 -23.02
N THR A 149 6.19 -3.09 -24.07
CA THR A 149 5.37 -3.89 -24.99
C THR A 149 5.39 -5.37 -24.65
N ASN A 150 6.42 -5.88 -23.98
CA ASN A 150 6.53 -7.27 -23.57
C ASN A 150 7.18 -7.38 -22.17
N LYS A 151 6.36 -7.45 -21.15
CA LYS A 151 6.80 -7.49 -19.74
C LYS A 151 7.68 -8.69 -19.41
N ASP A 152 7.50 -9.83 -20.07
CA ASP A 152 8.31 -11.03 -19.83
C ASP A 152 9.77 -10.82 -20.25
N GLU A 153 10.03 -10.09 -21.32
CA GLU A 153 11.38 -9.86 -21.86
C GLU A 153 12.11 -8.72 -21.16
N CYS A 154 11.36 -7.75 -20.63
CA CYS A 154 11.90 -6.54 -20.01
C CYS A 154 12.07 -6.63 -18.49
N ILE A 155 11.72 -7.74 -17.85
CA ILE A 155 11.80 -7.89 -16.40
C ILE A 155 13.26 -7.85 -15.92
N ASN A 156 13.52 -7.03 -14.88
CA ASN A 156 14.84 -6.92 -14.26
C ASN A 156 15.09 -8.06 -13.27
N LYS A 157 15.41 -9.24 -13.82
CA LYS A 157 15.63 -10.48 -13.04
C LYS A 157 16.73 -10.33 -11.99
N ASN A 158 17.77 -9.57 -12.29
CA ASN A 158 18.88 -9.36 -11.37
C ASN A 158 18.45 -8.58 -10.13
N LEU A 159 17.65 -7.52 -10.32
CA LEU A 159 17.07 -6.76 -9.23
C LEU A 159 16.18 -7.63 -8.35
N LEU A 160 15.27 -8.40 -8.96
CA LEU A 160 14.31 -9.23 -8.25
C LEU A 160 14.98 -10.41 -7.51
N ALA A 161 15.98 -11.04 -8.12
CA ALA A 161 16.77 -12.10 -7.47
C ALA A 161 17.62 -11.58 -6.28
N ASP A 162 17.91 -10.29 -6.24
CA ASP A 162 18.66 -9.62 -5.18
C ASP A 162 17.77 -8.96 -4.11
N THR A 163 16.43 -9.08 -4.24
CA THR A 163 15.47 -8.47 -3.32
C THR A 163 14.95 -9.48 -2.29
N ASP A 164 15.02 -9.11 -1.01
CA ASP A 164 14.52 -9.93 0.11
C ASP A 164 13.10 -9.54 0.55
N VAL A 165 12.76 -8.26 0.39
CA VAL A 165 11.49 -7.69 0.85
C VAL A 165 10.91 -6.78 -0.23
N ILE A 166 9.63 -6.97 -0.56
CA ILE A 166 8.85 -6.05 -1.38
C ILE A 166 7.78 -5.39 -0.53
N VAL A 167 7.66 -4.08 -0.67
CA VAL A 167 6.60 -3.28 -0.05
C VAL A 167 5.92 -2.43 -1.12
N THR A 168 4.61 -2.55 -1.26
CA THR A 168 3.82 -1.67 -2.15
C THR A 168 3.16 -0.55 -1.34
N ALA A 169 3.21 0.67 -1.86
CA ALA A 169 2.78 1.89 -1.18
C ALA A 169 2.30 2.98 -2.17
N THR A 170 1.62 2.58 -3.25
CA THR A 170 1.30 3.48 -4.37
C THR A 170 -0.16 3.90 -4.44
N GLY A 171 -1.08 3.10 -3.90
CA GLY A 171 -2.51 3.26 -4.12
C GLY A 171 -2.96 2.92 -5.56
N ASN A 172 -2.12 2.23 -6.35
CA ASN A 172 -2.41 1.82 -7.72
C ASN A 172 -2.57 0.30 -7.85
N VAL A 173 -3.25 -0.12 -8.92
CA VAL A 173 -3.56 -1.53 -9.16
C VAL A 173 -2.36 -2.26 -9.79
N ASN A 174 -2.08 -3.48 -9.30
CA ASN A 174 -1.12 -4.42 -9.88
C ASN A 174 0.28 -3.83 -10.12
N VAL A 175 0.77 -3.01 -9.20
CA VAL A 175 2.15 -2.48 -9.30
C VAL A 175 3.20 -3.54 -9.04
N CYS A 176 2.88 -4.54 -8.19
CA CYS A 176 3.61 -5.79 -8.06
C CYS A 176 2.84 -6.88 -8.80
N ASP A 177 3.00 -6.89 -10.13
CA ASP A 177 2.26 -7.76 -11.02
C ASP A 177 2.82 -9.19 -11.07
N ARG A 178 2.13 -10.07 -11.82
CA ARG A 178 2.51 -11.48 -11.96
C ARG A 178 3.95 -11.68 -12.45
N PHE A 179 4.44 -10.82 -13.37
CA PHE A 179 5.79 -10.95 -13.92
C PHE A 179 6.86 -10.68 -12.87
N ILE A 180 6.62 -9.70 -11.98
CA ILE A 180 7.47 -9.45 -10.82
C ILE A 180 7.41 -10.65 -9.87
N LEU A 181 6.21 -11.09 -9.47
CA LEU A 181 6.00 -12.19 -8.54
C LEU A 181 6.67 -13.49 -8.99
N GLU A 182 6.55 -13.82 -10.27
CA GLU A 182 7.14 -15.03 -10.85
C GLU A 182 8.69 -15.02 -10.89
N ASN A 183 9.30 -13.84 -10.87
CA ASN A 183 10.75 -13.69 -10.93
C ASN A 183 11.42 -13.40 -9.56
N LEU A 184 10.64 -13.36 -8.48
CA LEU A 184 11.19 -13.24 -7.13
C LEU A 184 11.97 -14.50 -6.75
N LYS A 185 13.06 -14.31 -5.98
CA LYS A 185 13.75 -15.45 -5.37
C LYS A 185 12.92 -16.09 -4.28
N SER A 186 13.19 -17.36 -4.02
CA SER A 186 12.53 -18.09 -2.94
C SER A 186 12.78 -17.44 -1.58
N GLY A 187 11.72 -17.35 -0.78
CA GLY A 187 11.74 -16.74 0.54
C GLY A 187 11.61 -15.22 0.55
N THR A 188 11.44 -14.57 -0.62
CA THR A 188 11.13 -13.14 -0.65
C THR A 188 9.83 -12.87 0.08
N MET A 189 9.84 -11.90 0.99
CA MET A 189 8.64 -11.42 1.66
C MET A 189 7.99 -10.31 0.84
N VAL A 190 6.66 -10.39 0.71
CA VAL A 190 5.84 -9.42 -0.04
C VAL A 190 4.73 -8.92 0.87
N CYS A 191 4.61 -7.60 0.96
CA CYS A 191 3.53 -6.97 1.73
C CYS A 191 3.09 -5.65 1.10
N ASN A 192 1.86 -5.26 1.42
CA ASN A 192 1.26 -4.00 1.01
C ASN A 192 0.98 -3.12 2.23
N ILE A 193 1.26 -1.83 2.13
CA ILE A 193 0.90 -0.81 3.11
C ILE A 193 0.08 0.32 2.46
N GLY A 194 -0.17 0.24 1.16
CA GLY A 194 -1.13 1.09 0.47
C GLY A 194 -2.57 0.74 0.85
N HIS A 195 -3.49 1.66 0.60
CA HIS A 195 -4.88 1.54 1.07
C HIS A 195 -5.61 0.32 0.49
N PHE A 196 -5.44 0.02 -0.79
CA PHE A 196 -6.13 -1.07 -1.46
C PHE A 196 -5.33 -2.37 -1.48
N ASP A 197 -6.03 -3.49 -1.47
CA ASP A 197 -5.48 -4.85 -1.49
C ASP A 197 -5.13 -5.35 -2.90
N ASN A 198 -5.26 -4.50 -3.91
CA ASN A 198 -5.03 -4.81 -5.32
C ASN A 198 -3.71 -4.28 -5.88
N GLU A 199 -2.82 -3.74 -5.06
CA GLU A 199 -1.47 -3.34 -5.48
C GLU A 199 -0.59 -4.53 -5.84
N ILE A 200 -0.80 -5.67 -5.17
CA ILE A 200 -0.17 -6.96 -5.46
C ILE A 200 -1.17 -7.81 -6.24
N ASP A 201 -0.75 -8.45 -7.32
CA ASP A 201 -1.59 -9.36 -8.11
C ASP A 201 -1.87 -10.67 -7.34
N THR A 202 -2.63 -10.52 -6.26
CA THR A 202 -3.02 -11.65 -5.40
C THR A 202 -3.99 -12.59 -6.10
N GLN A 203 -4.74 -12.12 -7.11
CA GLN A 203 -5.62 -12.98 -7.90
C GLN A 203 -4.80 -14.01 -8.69
N HIS A 204 -3.71 -13.56 -9.35
CA HIS A 204 -2.80 -14.49 -10.02
C HIS A 204 -2.23 -15.54 -9.04
N LEU A 205 -1.85 -15.12 -7.84
CA LEU A 205 -1.36 -16.05 -6.81
C LEU A 205 -2.43 -17.07 -6.37
N ARG A 206 -3.69 -16.63 -6.21
CA ARG A 206 -4.80 -17.52 -5.82
C ARG A 206 -5.12 -18.53 -6.89
N ASP A 207 -5.10 -18.14 -8.14
CA ASP A 207 -5.47 -18.98 -9.28
C ASP A 207 -4.39 -20.01 -9.63
N ASN A 208 -3.11 -19.65 -9.44
CA ASN A 208 -2.00 -20.42 -10.00
C ASN A 208 -1.05 -21.02 -8.96
N TRP A 209 -0.98 -20.49 -7.74
CA TRP A 209 0.00 -20.90 -6.73
C TRP A 209 -0.67 -21.60 -5.55
N HIS A 210 0.12 -22.34 -4.77
CA HIS A 210 -0.36 -23.06 -3.60
C HIS A 210 -0.16 -22.24 -2.34
N TRP A 211 -1.22 -21.98 -1.61
CA TRP A 211 -1.26 -21.22 -0.36
C TRP A 211 -1.24 -22.11 0.85
N GLU A 212 -0.39 -21.80 1.80
CA GLU A 212 -0.30 -22.44 3.12
C GLU A 212 -0.23 -21.33 4.18
N GLU A 213 -1.23 -21.26 5.05
CA GLU A 213 -1.20 -20.33 6.18
C GLU A 213 -0.25 -20.89 7.24
N ILE A 214 0.88 -20.19 7.50
CA ILE A 214 1.91 -20.61 8.47
C ILE A 214 1.53 -20.14 9.87
N LYS A 215 0.91 -18.97 9.95
CA LYS A 215 0.28 -18.38 11.13
C LYS A 215 -0.72 -17.31 10.68
N PRO A 216 -1.60 -16.81 11.56
CA PRO A 216 -2.62 -15.83 11.18
C PRO A 216 -2.02 -14.66 10.39
N GLN A 217 -2.59 -14.39 9.21
CA GLN A 217 -2.17 -13.33 8.29
C GLN A 217 -0.75 -13.48 7.70
N VAL A 218 -0.17 -14.67 7.74
CA VAL A 218 1.13 -14.99 7.14
C VAL A 218 1.02 -16.24 6.30
N HIS A 219 1.20 -16.10 5.00
CA HIS A 219 1.05 -17.19 4.04
C HIS A 219 2.38 -17.49 3.34
N LYS A 220 2.73 -18.77 3.30
CA LYS A 220 3.69 -19.30 2.36
C LYS A 220 2.96 -19.58 1.06
N VAL A 221 3.37 -18.92 -0.01
CA VAL A 221 2.73 -19.06 -1.33
C VAL A 221 3.75 -19.64 -2.28
N SER A 222 3.59 -20.92 -2.64
CA SER A 222 4.53 -21.69 -3.44
C SER A 222 4.09 -21.79 -4.88
N LYS A 223 5.00 -21.65 -5.84
CA LYS A 223 4.68 -21.72 -7.28
C LYS A 223 4.06 -23.07 -7.68
N THR A 224 4.48 -24.15 -7.02
CA THR A 224 3.89 -25.48 -7.23
C THR A 224 3.80 -26.25 -5.92
N LYS A 225 2.85 -27.19 -5.83
CA LYS A 225 2.78 -28.12 -4.69
C LYS A 225 3.96 -29.08 -4.63
N THR A 226 4.58 -29.34 -5.76
CA THR A 226 5.69 -30.33 -5.90
C THR A 226 7.05 -29.74 -5.59
N ASP A 227 7.19 -28.41 -5.61
CA ASP A 227 8.41 -27.70 -5.21
C ASP A 227 8.11 -26.69 -4.09
N PRO A 228 8.00 -27.17 -2.85
CA PRO A 228 7.69 -26.32 -1.70
C PRO A 228 8.84 -25.37 -1.32
N ASN A 229 10.01 -25.50 -1.96
CA ASN A 229 11.16 -24.64 -1.72
C ASN A 229 11.16 -23.38 -2.59
N ASN A 230 10.31 -23.31 -3.62
CA ASN A 230 10.15 -22.14 -4.47
C ASN A 230 8.86 -21.38 -4.07
N TYR A 231 8.98 -20.45 -3.13
CA TYR A 231 7.87 -19.76 -2.51
C TYR A 231 8.19 -18.31 -2.19
N ILE A 232 7.15 -17.53 -1.99
CA ILE A 232 7.20 -16.21 -1.34
C ILE A 232 6.48 -16.28 0.01
N VAL A 233 6.75 -15.30 0.88
CA VAL A 233 6.00 -15.08 2.11
C VAL A 233 5.11 -13.85 1.92
N LEU A 234 3.81 -14.06 1.83
CA LEU A 234 2.83 -12.99 1.66
C LEU A 234 2.21 -12.64 3.01
N LEU A 235 2.28 -11.36 3.38
CA LEU A 235 1.69 -10.86 4.62
C LEU A 235 0.30 -10.25 4.36
N ALA A 236 -0.59 -10.43 5.34
CA ALA A 236 -1.96 -9.90 5.36
C ALA A 236 -2.76 -10.19 4.07
N GLU A 237 -2.40 -11.24 3.31
CA GLU A 237 -3.00 -11.57 2.02
C GLU A 237 -2.98 -10.44 0.98
N GLY A 238 -1.99 -9.52 1.05
CA GLY A 238 -1.90 -8.33 0.20
C GLY A 238 -2.69 -7.13 0.70
N ARG A 239 -3.44 -7.26 1.80
CA ARG A 239 -4.12 -6.14 2.47
C ARG A 239 -3.12 -5.30 3.26
N LEU A 240 -3.59 -4.22 3.89
CA LEU A 240 -2.80 -3.35 4.76
C LEU A 240 -2.04 -4.15 5.84
N VAL A 241 -0.74 -4.30 5.66
CA VAL A 241 0.11 -5.14 6.51
C VAL A 241 0.19 -4.65 7.95
N ASN A 242 0.17 -3.32 8.16
CA ASN A 242 0.23 -2.71 9.48
C ASN A 242 -1.04 -2.95 10.31
N LEU A 243 -2.18 -3.18 9.67
CA LEU A 243 -3.42 -3.58 10.33
C LEU A 243 -3.52 -5.10 10.46
N GLY A 244 -3.13 -5.84 9.42
CA GLY A 244 -3.23 -7.30 9.40
C GLY A 244 -2.24 -8.00 10.33
N ASN A 245 -1.01 -7.50 10.42
CA ASN A 245 0.08 -8.13 11.18
C ASN A 245 0.54 -7.34 12.41
N ALA A 246 0.01 -6.13 12.64
CA ALA A 246 0.33 -5.30 13.79
C ALA A 246 -0.91 -4.55 14.30
N THR A 247 -0.71 -3.45 15.01
CA THR A 247 -1.78 -2.67 15.63
C THR A 247 -2.09 -1.36 14.89
N GLY A 248 -1.57 -1.20 13.67
CA GLY A 248 -1.72 0.03 12.89
C GLY A 248 -0.85 1.18 13.43
N HIS A 249 -1.27 2.41 13.16
CA HIS A 249 -0.58 3.58 13.67
C HIS A 249 -0.77 3.75 15.17
N PRO A 250 0.23 4.27 15.91
CA PRO A 250 0.10 4.53 17.33
C PRO A 250 -0.92 5.65 17.59
N SER A 251 -1.64 5.56 18.70
CA SER A 251 -2.73 6.50 19.05
C SER A 251 -2.29 7.98 19.02
N ARG A 252 -1.05 8.29 19.38
CA ARG A 252 -0.55 9.67 19.31
C ARG A 252 -0.46 10.21 17.86
N ILE A 253 -0.17 9.36 16.90
CA ILE A 253 -0.21 9.73 15.47
C ILE A 253 -1.65 9.96 15.03
N MET A 254 -2.54 9.04 15.41
CA MET A 254 -3.96 9.13 15.05
C MET A 254 -4.65 10.34 15.70
N ASP A 255 -4.27 10.69 16.93
CA ASP A 255 -4.78 11.86 17.65
C ASP A 255 -4.54 13.17 16.88
N LEU A 256 -3.34 13.34 16.32
CA LEU A 256 -3.01 14.49 15.46
C LEU A 256 -3.64 14.39 14.05
N SER A 257 -3.79 13.19 13.54
CA SER A 257 -4.42 12.93 12.24
C SER A 257 -5.90 13.30 12.27
N LEU A 258 -6.60 12.91 13.34
CA LEU A 258 -8.04 13.09 13.48
C LEU A 258 -8.47 14.49 13.94
N ILE A 259 -7.54 15.40 14.24
CA ILE A 259 -7.88 16.74 14.75
C ILE A 259 -8.67 17.59 13.75
N HIS A 260 -8.65 17.24 12.47
CA HIS A 260 -9.35 17.94 11.39
C HIS A 260 -10.65 17.27 10.95
N ILE A 261 -11.00 16.15 11.58
CA ILE A 261 -12.18 15.34 11.26
C ILE A 261 -13.33 15.66 12.21
#